data_514ed0fd861de48a9bfe6921cc91daf0
#
_entry.id   514ed0fd861de48a9bfe6921cc91daf0
#
_cell.length_a   1.000
_cell.length_b   1.000
_cell.length_c   1.000
_cell.angle_alpha   90.00
_cell.angle_beta   90.00
_cell.angle_gamma   90.00
#
_symmetry.space_group_name_H-M   'P 1'
#
loop_
_entity.id
_entity.type
_entity.pdbx_description
1 polymer ?
#
loop_
_entity_poly.entity_id
_entity_poly.type
_entity_poly.pdbx_seq_one_letter_code
_entity_poly.pdbx_strand_id
1 'polypeptide(L)'
;PSKKIINSNIYKNDINLLVISKNHRKLRKEIENYIRNKINSTNFIDYLNELNYAGEFNLSIKISYSYNANDRYKYPRGFRSIVEKNSKKYGVDPNLIYALIREESLYDSKALSWVGAKGLMQIMDKTGDSLDRELKIKSLLFNPEDNINLGTYYLMKLSKRFNNNLSNILAAYNGGPNNVDLWRDKFTELKIDEFVENI
;
A
#
# COMPACT_ATOMS: atom_id res chain seq x y z
N PRO A 1 7.13 31.00 -21.09
CA PRO A 1 6.42 29.73 -21.36
C PRO A 1 7.39 28.59 -21.68
N SER A 2 8.51 28.86 -22.38
CA SER A 2 9.48 27.83 -22.83
C SER A 2 10.24 27.11 -21.70
N LYS A 3 10.59 27.81 -20.59
CA LYS A 3 11.30 27.19 -19.46
C LYS A 3 10.47 26.11 -18.73
N LYS A 4 9.14 26.28 -18.65
CA LYS A 4 8.25 25.32 -17.98
C LYS A 4 8.10 24.01 -18.77
N ILE A 5 8.10 24.08 -20.10
CA ILE A 5 8.00 22.90 -20.99
C ILE A 5 9.32 22.10 -21.00
N ILE A 6 10.47 22.77 -20.98
CA ILE A 6 11.79 22.12 -20.95
C ILE A 6 11.99 21.38 -19.64
N ASN A 7 11.60 21.96 -18.50
CA ASN A 7 11.72 21.31 -17.20
C ASN A 7 10.81 20.08 -17.07
N SER A 8 9.59 20.10 -17.60
CA SER A 8 8.69 18.94 -17.55
C SER A 8 9.26 17.71 -18.27
N ASN A 9 9.99 17.90 -19.38
CA ASN A 9 10.62 16.79 -20.09
C ASN A 9 11.80 16.18 -19.32
N ILE A 10 12.55 16.97 -18.55
CA ILE A 10 13.68 16.47 -17.74
C ILE A 10 13.15 15.55 -16.62
N TYR A 11 12.14 15.98 -15.87
CA TYR A 11 11.55 15.17 -14.80
C TYR A 11 10.95 13.88 -15.35
N LYS A 12 10.24 13.97 -16.47
CA LYS A 12 9.65 12.81 -17.17
C LYS A 12 10.70 11.80 -17.60
N ASN A 13 11.84 12.24 -18.11
CA ASN A 13 12.93 11.35 -18.50
C ASN A 13 13.56 10.64 -17.29
N ASP A 14 13.80 11.35 -16.19
CA ASP A 14 14.31 10.76 -14.95
C ASP A 14 13.35 9.69 -14.41
N ILE A 15 12.04 9.97 -14.42
CA ILE A 15 11.02 9.02 -13.96
C ILE A 15 10.86 7.83 -14.92
N ASN A 16 10.99 8.03 -16.24
CA ASN A 16 10.99 6.94 -17.20
C ASN A 16 12.14 5.95 -16.96
N LEU A 17 13.33 6.43 -16.60
CA LEU A 17 14.45 5.56 -16.20
C LEU A 17 14.07 4.69 -14.98
N LEU A 18 13.40 5.28 -13.99
CA LEU A 18 12.92 4.56 -12.83
C LEU A 18 11.91 3.46 -13.20
N VAL A 19 10.93 3.78 -14.07
CA VAL A 19 9.92 2.82 -14.55
C VAL A 19 10.57 1.66 -15.31
N ILE A 20 11.52 1.94 -16.21
CA ILE A 20 12.23 0.91 -16.98
C ILE A 20 13.06 0.01 -16.05
N SER A 21 13.65 0.56 -15.00
CA SER A 21 14.49 -0.19 -14.05
C SER A 21 13.69 -1.07 -13.06
N LYS A 22 12.37 -1.12 -13.15
CA LYS A 22 11.46 -1.76 -12.16
C LYS A 22 11.82 -3.21 -11.80
N ASN A 23 12.40 -3.95 -12.73
CA ASN A 23 12.79 -5.36 -12.52
C ASN A 23 14.29 -5.52 -12.16
N HIS A 24 15.06 -4.44 -12.03
CA HIS A 24 16.49 -4.45 -11.74
C HIS A 24 16.78 -3.73 -10.43
N ARG A 25 16.66 -4.43 -9.30
CA ARG A 25 16.71 -3.86 -7.95
C ARG A 25 17.91 -2.94 -7.70
N LYS A 26 19.11 -3.33 -8.13
CA LYS A 26 20.32 -2.51 -7.93
C LYS A 26 20.27 -1.22 -8.75
N LEU A 27 19.97 -1.33 -10.05
CA LEU A 27 19.85 -0.20 -10.95
C LEU A 27 18.74 0.76 -10.49
N ARG A 28 17.58 0.22 -10.07
CA ARG A 28 16.49 1.02 -9.52
C ARG A 28 16.94 1.86 -8.33
N LYS A 29 17.67 1.26 -7.39
CA LYS A 29 18.17 1.98 -6.20
C LYS A 29 19.15 3.10 -6.58
N GLU A 30 20.01 2.88 -7.57
CA GLU A 30 20.93 3.91 -8.10
C GLU A 30 20.15 5.07 -8.74
N ILE A 31 19.12 4.77 -9.54
CA ILE A 31 18.25 5.79 -10.15
C ILE A 31 17.42 6.55 -9.10
N GLU A 32 16.90 5.89 -8.08
CA GLU A 32 16.20 6.53 -6.97
C GLU A 32 17.12 7.53 -6.25
N ASN A 33 18.38 7.15 -5.98
CA ASN A 33 19.36 8.03 -5.37
C ASN A 33 19.71 9.22 -6.29
N TYR A 34 19.88 8.97 -7.59
CA TYR A 34 20.12 10.02 -8.58
C TYR A 34 18.97 11.04 -8.62
N ILE A 35 17.70 10.58 -8.63
CA ILE A 35 16.52 11.43 -8.59
C ILE A 35 16.49 12.24 -7.28
N ARG A 36 16.72 11.60 -6.14
CA ARG A 36 16.74 12.29 -4.83
C ARG A 36 17.78 13.40 -4.78
N ASN A 37 18.95 13.22 -5.37
CA ASN A 37 20.01 14.23 -5.43
C ASN A 37 19.66 15.43 -6.34
N LYS A 38 18.75 15.27 -7.28
CA LYS A 38 18.27 16.35 -8.16
C LYS A 38 17.12 17.16 -7.55
N ILE A 39 16.40 16.60 -6.58
CA ILE A 39 15.23 17.22 -5.97
C ILE A 39 15.68 18.29 -4.97
N ASN A 40 15.05 19.45 -5.04
CA ASN A 40 15.26 20.57 -4.13
C ASN A 40 13.92 21.29 -3.85
N SER A 41 13.95 22.33 -3.02
CA SER A 41 12.78 23.09 -2.60
C SER A 41 12.02 23.77 -3.75
N THR A 42 12.62 23.95 -4.90
CA THR A 42 11.99 24.63 -6.05
C THR A 42 11.35 23.66 -7.05
N ASN A 43 11.76 22.40 -7.08
CA ASN A 43 11.34 21.43 -8.09
C ASN A 43 10.65 20.18 -7.54
N PHE A 44 10.58 19.98 -6.22
CA PHE A 44 10.03 18.75 -5.63
C PHE A 44 8.57 18.49 -6.03
N ILE A 45 7.76 19.51 -6.22
CA ILE A 45 6.36 19.37 -6.63
C ILE A 45 6.27 18.78 -8.04
N ASP A 46 7.13 19.20 -8.96
CA ASP A 46 7.14 18.67 -10.34
C ASP A 46 7.53 17.20 -10.33
N TYR A 47 8.53 16.81 -9.55
CA TYR A 47 8.88 15.40 -9.34
C TYR A 47 7.75 14.58 -8.71
N LEU A 48 7.07 15.09 -7.69
CA LEU A 48 5.93 14.40 -7.07
C LEU A 48 4.78 14.18 -8.06
N ASN A 49 4.49 15.16 -8.92
CA ASN A 49 3.47 15.01 -9.94
C ASN A 49 3.85 13.92 -10.94
N GLU A 50 5.08 13.92 -11.46
CA GLU A 50 5.55 12.92 -12.42
C GLU A 50 5.63 11.51 -11.80
N LEU A 51 6.09 11.39 -10.54
CA LEU A 51 6.11 10.12 -9.81
C LEU A 51 4.70 9.55 -9.64
N ASN A 52 3.73 10.37 -9.22
CA ASN A 52 2.35 9.93 -9.06
C ASN A 52 1.71 9.56 -10.40
N TYR A 53 1.99 10.32 -11.47
CA TYR A 53 1.51 10.01 -12.81
C TYR A 53 2.07 8.66 -13.31
N ALA A 54 3.34 8.37 -13.01
CA ALA A 54 4.00 7.12 -13.36
C ALA A 54 3.62 5.92 -12.44
N GLY A 55 2.85 6.15 -11.37
CA GLY A 55 2.49 5.12 -10.40
C GLY A 55 3.60 4.77 -9.40
N GLU A 56 4.63 5.63 -9.30
CA GLU A 56 5.76 5.47 -8.38
C GLU A 56 5.45 6.07 -6.99
N PHE A 57 4.31 5.64 -6.41
CA PHE A 57 3.76 6.19 -5.17
C PHE A 57 4.69 6.04 -3.97
N ASN A 58 5.43 4.93 -3.87
CA ASN A 58 6.37 4.68 -2.77
C ASN A 58 7.44 5.78 -2.67
N LEU A 59 8.08 6.10 -3.79
CA LEU A 59 9.09 7.16 -3.83
C LEU A 59 8.47 8.55 -3.63
N SER A 60 7.30 8.79 -4.23
CA SER A 60 6.55 10.03 -4.04
C SER A 60 6.21 10.29 -2.57
N ILE A 61 5.69 9.29 -1.85
CA ILE A 61 5.39 9.40 -0.42
C ILE A 61 6.65 9.75 0.37
N LYS A 62 7.76 9.04 0.17
CA LYS A 62 9.03 9.30 0.87
C LYS A 62 9.54 10.73 0.65
N ILE A 63 9.49 11.21 -0.58
CA ILE A 63 9.89 12.58 -0.92
C ILE A 63 8.92 13.60 -0.32
N SER A 64 7.62 13.32 -0.34
CA SER A 64 6.60 14.22 0.19
C SER A 64 6.79 14.54 1.68
N TYR A 65 7.24 13.56 2.47
CA TYR A 65 7.61 13.78 3.87
C TYR A 65 8.87 14.61 4.03
N SER A 66 9.91 14.35 3.22
CA SER A 66 11.18 15.10 3.29
C SER A 66 11.01 16.59 3.00
N TYR A 67 10.03 16.97 2.18
CA TYR A 67 9.75 18.36 1.79
C TYR A 67 8.47 18.92 2.40
N ASN A 68 7.88 18.22 3.37
CA ASN A 68 6.59 18.59 3.99
C ASN A 68 5.52 18.99 2.96
N ALA A 69 5.39 18.18 1.91
CA ALA A 69 4.43 18.42 0.83
C ALA A 69 2.98 18.26 1.31
N ASN A 70 2.04 18.72 0.50
CA ASN A 70 0.61 18.55 0.74
C ASN A 70 0.21 17.08 0.91
N ASP A 71 -0.79 16.83 1.74
CA ASP A 71 -1.26 15.49 2.10
C ASP A 71 -1.70 14.62 0.91
N ARG A 72 -2.12 15.22 -0.21
CA ARG A 72 -2.43 14.48 -1.43
C ARG A 72 -1.27 13.61 -1.93
N TYR A 73 -0.01 13.98 -1.63
CA TYR A 73 1.18 13.19 -1.98
C TYR A 73 1.57 12.22 -0.88
N LYS A 74 1.25 12.51 0.39
CA LYS A 74 1.47 11.62 1.53
C LYS A 74 0.45 10.48 1.58
N TYR A 75 -0.78 10.74 1.06
CA TYR A 75 -1.91 9.81 1.04
C TYR A 75 -2.49 9.66 -0.38
N PRO A 76 -1.71 9.13 -1.33
CA PRO A 76 -2.18 8.99 -2.70
C PRO A 76 -3.29 7.94 -2.80
N ARG A 77 -4.17 8.09 -3.79
CA ARG A 77 -5.16 7.06 -4.17
C ARG A 77 -4.64 6.25 -5.36
N GLY A 78 -3.51 5.57 -5.15
CA GLY A 78 -2.91 4.70 -6.16
C GLY A 78 -3.77 3.47 -6.46
N PHE A 79 -3.60 2.89 -7.65
CA PHE A 79 -4.36 1.70 -8.10
C PHE A 79 -5.88 1.89 -8.05
N ARG A 80 -6.34 3.12 -8.29
CA ARG A 80 -7.72 3.56 -8.03
C ARG A 80 -8.78 2.65 -8.65
N SER A 81 -8.65 2.30 -9.93
CA SER A 81 -9.61 1.44 -10.63
C SER A 81 -9.73 0.05 -9.98
N ILE A 82 -8.60 -0.50 -9.52
CA ILE A 82 -8.54 -1.82 -8.88
C ILE A 82 -9.18 -1.75 -7.49
N VAL A 83 -8.85 -0.71 -6.71
CA VAL A 83 -9.41 -0.50 -5.37
C VAL A 83 -10.91 -0.30 -5.44
N GLU A 84 -11.41 0.60 -6.29
CA GLU A 84 -12.84 0.87 -6.43
C GLU A 84 -13.62 -0.36 -6.93
N LYS A 85 -13.07 -1.14 -7.85
CA LYS A 85 -13.65 -2.41 -8.32
C LYS A 85 -13.82 -3.41 -7.17
N ASN A 86 -12.77 -3.62 -6.37
CA ASN A 86 -12.80 -4.59 -5.26
C ASN A 86 -13.60 -4.08 -4.05
N SER A 87 -13.55 -2.78 -3.75
CA SER A 87 -14.41 -2.12 -2.77
C SER A 87 -15.89 -2.40 -3.06
N LYS A 88 -16.33 -2.16 -4.30
CA LYS A 88 -17.69 -2.46 -4.75
C LYS A 88 -18.03 -3.96 -4.66
N LYS A 89 -17.11 -4.82 -5.11
CA LYS A 89 -17.30 -6.28 -5.16
C LYS A 89 -17.53 -6.88 -3.79
N TYR A 90 -16.80 -6.40 -2.78
CA TYR A 90 -16.77 -6.99 -1.44
C TYR A 90 -17.46 -6.15 -0.36
N GLY A 91 -17.91 -4.94 -0.69
CA GLY A 91 -18.57 -4.04 0.27
C GLY A 91 -17.61 -3.48 1.34
N VAL A 92 -16.34 -3.28 1.01
CA VAL A 92 -15.34 -2.73 1.92
C VAL A 92 -15.11 -1.25 1.58
N ASP A 93 -15.02 -0.39 2.61
CA ASP A 93 -14.71 1.04 2.41
C ASP A 93 -13.38 1.20 1.64
N PRO A 94 -13.36 1.89 0.49
CA PRO A 94 -12.14 2.10 -0.28
C PRO A 94 -11.07 2.86 0.53
N ASN A 95 -11.45 3.72 1.47
CA ASN A 95 -10.49 4.43 2.31
C ASN A 95 -9.72 3.47 3.24
N LEU A 96 -10.40 2.43 3.74
CA LEU A 96 -9.73 1.38 4.53
C LEU A 96 -8.73 0.59 3.67
N ILE A 97 -9.07 0.29 2.42
CA ILE A 97 -8.16 -0.40 1.49
C ILE A 97 -6.93 0.47 1.22
N TYR A 98 -7.11 1.78 0.92
CA TYR A 98 -5.99 2.71 0.71
C TYR A 98 -5.10 2.84 1.95
N ALA A 99 -5.70 2.94 3.14
CA ALA A 99 -4.98 3.03 4.41
C ALA A 99 -4.09 1.78 4.62
N LEU A 100 -4.64 0.59 4.42
CA LEU A 100 -3.88 -0.66 4.55
C LEU A 100 -2.76 -0.77 3.51
N ILE A 101 -3.01 -0.52 2.23
CA ILE A 101 -1.95 -0.52 1.20
C ILE A 101 -0.80 0.42 1.60
N ARG A 102 -1.14 1.56 2.18
CA ARG A 102 -0.14 2.53 2.62
C ARG A 102 0.66 2.02 3.81
N GLU A 103 0.01 1.52 4.85
CA GLU A 103 0.68 1.02 6.07
C GLU A 103 1.49 -0.26 5.79
N GLU A 104 0.96 -1.17 5.00
CA GLU A 104 1.59 -2.47 4.73
C GLU A 104 2.82 -2.37 3.80
N SER A 105 2.80 -1.50 2.80
CA SER A 105 3.85 -1.47 1.77
C SER A 105 4.30 -0.08 1.34
N LEU A 106 3.66 1.00 1.81
CA LEU A 106 3.80 2.33 1.20
C LEU A 106 3.60 2.29 -0.33
N TYR A 107 2.63 1.51 -0.81
CA TYR A 107 2.35 1.30 -2.24
C TYR A 107 3.47 0.60 -3.04
N ASP A 108 4.38 -0.12 -2.39
CA ASP A 108 5.37 -0.94 -3.09
C ASP A 108 4.77 -2.32 -3.46
N SER A 109 4.41 -2.51 -4.72
CA SER A 109 3.88 -3.77 -5.21
C SER A 109 4.88 -4.94 -5.16
N LYS A 110 6.16 -4.67 -4.93
CA LYS A 110 7.24 -5.65 -4.79
C LYS A 110 7.71 -5.81 -3.34
N ALA A 111 7.00 -5.21 -2.39
CA ALA A 111 7.33 -5.33 -0.98
C ALA A 111 7.34 -6.80 -0.54
N LEU A 112 8.38 -7.17 0.17
CA LEU A 112 8.58 -8.48 0.79
C LEU A 112 9.05 -8.26 2.22
N SER A 113 8.24 -8.65 3.19
CA SER A 113 8.63 -8.56 4.60
C SER A 113 9.64 -9.66 4.97
N TRP A 114 10.30 -9.51 6.10
CA TRP A 114 11.22 -10.50 6.63
C TRP A 114 10.54 -11.84 7.01
N VAL A 115 9.23 -11.83 7.28
CA VAL A 115 8.41 -13.02 7.54
C VAL A 115 7.76 -13.60 6.28
N GLY A 116 8.00 -13.00 5.11
CA GLY A 116 7.51 -13.49 3.83
C GLY A 116 6.16 -12.95 3.36
N ALA A 117 5.62 -11.90 3.99
CA ALA A 117 4.43 -11.22 3.49
C ALA A 117 4.74 -10.44 2.19
N LYS A 118 3.82 -10.44 1.22
CA LYS A 118 4.07 -10.03 -0.16
C LYS A 118 3.09 -8.98 -0.67
N GLY A 119 3.63 -8.04 -1.44
CA GLY A 119 2.88 -7.09 -2.27
C GLY A 119 2.22 -5.95 -1.50
N LEU A 120 1.27 -5.29 -2.14
CA LEU A 120 0.64 -4.05 -1.67
C LEU A 120 -0.04 -4.17 -0.30
N MET A 121 -0.72 -5.28 -0.06
CA MET A 121 -1.48 -5.56 1.17
C MET A 121 -0.82 -6.66 2.03
N GLN A 122 0.47 -6.95 1.81
CA GLN A 122 1.31 -7.86 2.60
C GLN A 122 0.65 -9.20 2.92
N ILE A 123 0.21 -9.92 1.89
CA ILE A 123 -0.44 -11.22 2.05
C ILE A 123 0.62 -12.32 2.24
N MET A 124 0.46 -13.12 3.29
CA MET A 124 1.26 -14.33 3.52
C MET A 124 0.86 -15.45 2.56
N ASP A 125 1.82 -16.30 2.13
CA ASP A 125 1.54 -17.41 1.20
C ASP A 125 0.40 -18.31 1.70
N LYS A 126 0.42 -18.73 2.96
CA LYS A 126 -0.65 -19.56 3.55
C LYS A 126 -2.02 -18.90 3.49
N THR A 127 -2.08 -17.58 3.74
CA THR A 127 -3.32 -16.80 3.64
C THR A 127 -3.77 -16.72 2.18
N GLY A 128 -2.87 -16.38 1.27
CA GLY A 128 -3.14 -16.33 -0.17
C GLY A 128 -3.70 -17.66 -0.70
N ASP A 129 -3.03 -18.77 -0.41
CA ASP A 129 -3.47 -20.12 -0.82
C ASP A 129 -4.85 -20.49 -0.28
N SER A 130 -5.18 -20.07 0.95
CA SER A 130 -6.51 -20.29 1.53
C SER A 130 -7.59 -19.48 0.81
N LEU A 131 -7.31 -18.19 0.57
CA LEU A 131 -8.24 -17.30 -0.12
C LEU A 131 -8.43 -17.69 -1.60
N ASP A 132 -7.36 -18.12 -2.27
CA ASP A 132 -7.39 -18.62 -3.65
C ASP A 132 -8.31 -19.85 -3.77
N ARG A 133 -8.21 -20.80 -2.83
CA ARG A 133 -9.10 -21.97 -2.80
C ARG A 133 -10.56 -21.56 -2.63
N GLU A 134 -10.85 -20.61 -1.75
CA GLU A 134 -12.21 -20.13 -1.51
C GLU A 134 -12.78 -19.41 -2.74
N LEU A 135 -11.98 -18.59 -3.40
CA LEU A 135 -12.36 -17.82 -4.59
C LEU A 135 -12.28 -18.67 -5.88
N LYS A 136 -11.70 -19.86 -5.83
CA LYS A 136 -11.41 -20.75 -6.98
C LYS A 136 -10.57 -20.05 -8.06
N ILE A 137 -9.53 -19.34 -7.64
CA ILE A 137 -8.57 -18.64 -8.50
C ILE A 137 -7.15 -19.07 -8.17
N LYS A 138 -6.18 -18.55 -8.94
CA LYS A 138 -4.75 -18.65 -8.65
C LYS A 138 -4.11 -17.28 -8.81
N SER A 139 -3.67 -16.72 -7.71
CA SER A 139 -3.16 -15.35 -7.64
C SER A 139 -1.64 -15.29 -7.63
N LEU A 140 -1.11 -14.20 -8.14
CA LEU A 140 0.30 -13.82 -8.02
C LEU A 140 0.43 -12.69 -7.01
N LEU A 141 0.96 -12.96 -5.81
CA LEU A 141 0.95 -12.01 -4.68
C LEU A 141 1.73 -10.70 -4.95
N PHE A 142 2.62 -10.67 -5.94
CA PHE A 142 3.27 -9.44 -6.40
C PHE A 142 2.54 -8.73 -7.55
N ASN A 143 1.43 -9.31 -8.05
CA ASN A 143 0.56 -8.64 -9.01
C ASN A 143 -0.40 -7.72 -8.25
N PRO A 144 -0.47 -6.40 -8.57
CA PRO A 144 -1.34 -5.47 -7.86
C PRO A 144 -2.82 -5.86 -7.86
N GLU A 145 -3.35 -6.34 -8.99
CA GLU A 145 -4.77 -6.69 -9.11
C GLU A 145 -5.12 -7.89 -8.22
N ASP A 146 -4.30 -8.94 -8.26
CA ASP A 146 -4.48 -10.15 -7.45
C ASP A 146 -4.33 -9.84 -5.96
N ASN A 147 -3.29 -9.08 -5.59
CA ASN A 147 -2.99 -8.77 -4.20
C ASN A 147 -4.09 -7.91 -3.56
N ILE A 148 -4.57 -6.86 -4.25
CA ILE A 148 -5.70 -6.03 -3.78
C ILE A 148 -7.00 -6.83 -3.73
N ASN A 149 -7.25 -7.72 -4.71
CA ASN A 149 -8.44 -8.59 -4.69
C ASN A 149 -8.44 -9.50 -3.46
N LEU A 150 -7.34 -10.19 -3.19
CA LEU A 150 -7.21 -11.07 -2.02
C LEU A 150 -7.27 -10.31 -0.70
N GLY A 151 -6.53 -9.21 -0.57
CA GLY A 151 -6.51 -8.39 0.65
C GLY A 151 -7.88 -7.79 0.97
N THR A 152 -8.60 -7.29 -0.05
CA THR A 152 -9.96 -6.76 0.13
C THR A 152 -10.96 -7.88 0.49
N TYR A 153 -10.85 -9.04 -0.13
CA TYR A 153 -11.66 -10.21 0.25
C TYR A 153 -11.39 -10.64 1.69
N TYR A 154 -10.14 -10.64 2.11
CA TYR A 154 -9.76 -10.94 3.49
C TYR A 154 -10.34 -9.93 4.47
N LEU A 155 -10.27 -8.63 4.18
CA LEU A 155 -10.92 -7.58 4.97
C LEU A 155 -12.42 -7.80 5.12
N MET A 156 -13.11 -8.16 4.05
CA MET A 156 -14.54 -8.48 4.09
C MET A 156 -14.83 -9.66 5.03
N LYS A 157 -14.00 -10.71 5.00
CA LYS A 157 -14.13 -11.85 5.92
C LYS A 157 -13.94 -11.44 7.37
N LEU A 158 -12.93 -10.63 7.65
CA LEU A 158 -12.66 -10.10 9.00
C LEU A 158 -13.79 -9.17 9.47
N SER A 159 -14.32 -8.32 8.60
CA SER A 159 -15.46 -7.44 8.90
C SER A 159 -16.68 -8.25 9.32
N LYS A 160 -16.99 -9.34 8.64
CA LYS A 160 -18.07 -10.26 9.01
C LYS A 160 -17.81 -10.96 10.34
N ARG A 161 -16.56 -11.44 10.57
CA ARG A 161 -16.21 -12.16 11.81
C ARG A 161 -16.28 -11.26 13.04
N PHE A 162 -15.90 -10.00 12.91
CA PHE A 162 -15.80 -9.06 14.03
C PHE A 162 -16.90 -7.98 14.03
N ASN A 163 -18.02 -8.22 13.36
CA ASN A 163 -19.19 -7.34 13.34
C ASN A 163 -18.84 -5.88 13.00
N ASN A 164 -17.96 -5.67 12.02
CA ASN A 164 -17.44 -4.37 11.58
C ASN A 164 -16.71 -3.56 12.68
N ASN A 165 -16.26 -4.19 13.77
CA ASN A 165 -15.41 -3.53 14.76
C ASN A 165 -14.02 -3.29 14.14
N LEU A 166 -13.71 -2.03 13.82
CA LEU A 166 -12.50 -1.66 13.08
C LEU A 166 -11.20 -2.06 13.82
N SER A 167 -11.13 -1.87 15.13
CA SER A 167 -9.93 -2.23 15.91
C SER A 167 -9.67 -3.74 15.85
N ASN A 168 -10.70 -4.57 16.02
CA ASN A 168 -10.57 -6.02 15.91
C ASN A 168 -10.20 -6.46 14.48
N ILE A 169 -10.74 -5.79 13.44
CA ILE A 169 -10.42 -6.07 12.04
C ILE A 169 -8.93 -5.79 11.78
N LEU A 170 -8.42 -4.64 12.21
CA LEU A 170 -7.02 -4.26 12.00
C LEU A 170 -6.07 -5.15 12.81
N ALA A 171 -6.40 -5.43 14.07
CA ALA A 171 -5.64 -6.37 14.90
C ALA A 171 -5.62 -7.78 14.28
N ALA A 172 -6.75 -8.25 13.73
CA ALA A 172 -6.85 -9.55 13.08
C ALA A 172 -6.15 -9.61 11.73
N TYR A 173 -6.12 -8.51 10.99
CA TYR A 173 -5.38 -8.42 9.74
C TYR A 173 -3.88 -8.62 9.98
N ASN A 174 -3.34 -7.98 11.00
CA ASN A 174 -1.92 -8.03 11.36
C ASN A 174 -1.56 -9.31 12.17
N GLY A 175 -2.27 -9.56 13.26
CA GLY A 175 -1.97 -10.63 14.22
C GLY A 175 -2.70 -11.95 13.98
N GLY A 176 -3.62 -12.00 13.04
CA GLY A 176 -4.48 -13.17 12.75
C GLY A 176 -5.75 -13.22 13.61
N PRO A 177 -6.86 -13.68 13.04
CA PRO A 177 -8.18 -13.62 13.69
C PRO A 177 -8.30 -14.49 14.95
N ASN A 178 -7.60 -15.62 15.02
CA ASN A 178 -7.66 -16.49 16.20
C ASN A 178 -6.96 -15.84 17.42
N ASN A 179 -5.89 -15.08 17.19
CA ASN A 179 -5.24 -14.36 18.27
C ASN A 179 -6.15 -13.24 18.81
N VAL A 180 -6.89 -12.56 17.96
CA VAL A 180 -7.86 -11.54 18.40
C VAL A 180 -8.96 -12.15 19.26
N ASP A 181 -9.46 -13.34 18.93
CA ASP A 181 -10.45 -14.01 19.80
C ASP A 181 -9.85 -14.33 21.16
N LEU A 182 -8.60 -14.87 21.21
CA LEU A 182 -7.90 -15.12 22.48
C LEU A 182 -7.66 -13.83 23.29
N TRP A 183 -7.29 -12.73 22.63
CA TRP A 183 -7.07 -11.44 23.28
C TRP A 183 -8.39 -10.88 23.83
N ARG A 184 -9.48 -10.99 23.07
CA ARG A 184 -10.80 -10.56 23.55
C ARG A 184 -11.27 -11.34 24.78
N ASP A 185 -11.05 -12.66 24.79
CA ASP A 185 -11.39 -13.52 25.94
C ASP A 185 -10.51 -13.15 27.18
N LYS A 186 -9.24 -12.84 26.94
CA LYS A 186 -8.31 -12.44 28.00
C LYS A 186 -8.57 -11.04 28.56
N PHE A 187 -9.01 -10.13 27.69
CA PHE A 187 -9.16 -8.71 27.98
C PHE A 187 -10.62 -8.23 27.91
N THR A 188 -11.56 -9.07 28.34
CA THR A 188 -13.02 -8.81 28.26
C THR A 188 -13.47 -7.54 28.96
N GLU A 189 -12.74 -7.09 29.99
CA GLU A 189 -13.09 -5.93 30.81
C GLU A 189 -12.42 -4.63 30.34
N LEU A 190 -11.48 -4.71 29.37
CA LEU A 190 -10.78 -3.52 28.89
C LEU A 190 -11.60 -2.68 27.92
N LYS A 191 -11.48 -1.36 28.01
CA LYS A 191 -11.96 -0.45 26.99
C LYS A 191 -11.14 -0.64 25.71
N ILE A 192 -11.66 -0.15 24.57
CA ILE A 192 -11.06 -0.39 23.26
C ILE A 192 -9.64 0.18 23.13
N ASP A 193 -9.38 1.34 23.72
CA ASP A 193 -8.08 1.98 23.80
C ASP A 193 -7.09 1.14 24.62
N GLU A 194 -7.49 0.69 25.81
CA GLU A 194 -6.70 -0.21 26.65
C GLU A 194 -6.44 -1.56 25.98
N PHE A 195 -7.44 -2.09 25.24
CA PHE A 195 -7.27 -3.33 24.47
C PHE A 195 -6.21 -3.16 23.39
N VAL A 196 -6.24 -2.06 22.62
CA VAL A 196 -5.29 -1.80 21.51
C VAL A 196 -3.86 -1.62 22.05
N GLU A 197 -3.67 -1.08 23.24
CA GLU A 197 -2.35 -0.92 23.87
C GLU A 197 -1.75 -2.23 24.42
N ASN A 198 -2.55 -3.29 24.58
CA ASN A 198 -2.15 -4.57 25.18
C ASN A 198 -2.03 -5.75 24.21
N ILE A 199 -2.21 -5.52 22.89
CA ILE A 199 -2.12 -6.56 21.86
C ILE A 199 -0.87 -6.52 21.01
#